data_90e3258ace58bdad5b1d14a4167b0e9c
#
_entry.id   90e3258ace58bdad5b1d14a4167b0e9c
#
_cell.length_a   1.000
_cell.length_b   1.000
_cell.length_c   1.000
_cell.angle_alpha   90.00
_cell.angle_beta   90.00
_cell.angle_gamma   90.00
#
_symmetry.space_group_name_H-M   'P 1'
#
loop_
_entity.id
_entity.type
_entity.pdbx_description
1 polymer ?
#
loop_
_entity_poly.entity_id
_entity_poly.type
_entity_poly.pdbx_seq_one_letter_code
_entity_poly.pdbx_strand_id
1 'polypeptide(L)'
;EYSYIHEPVRKVDDWNHYPEAMDVRNFYGGDLQGVWDKLDYLQDLGVEVIYFNPLFVSPSNHKYDIQDYDYIDPHFGVIREDAGDVLAEGDLDNRHATRYQSRVTNWENLEASNEFFAQLVAEIHRRGMKVILDGVFNHCGSFNKWMDREQIYEGKDGYQPGAYVSADSPYHTFFDFRGAGPEQWPYNGNYDGWWGHDTLPKLDYEHSEALEKYILHIARKWVSEPYSVDGWRLDVAADLGHSNEYNHEFWKKFRKTVKEANPDALILAE
;
A
#
# COMPACT_ATOMS: atom_id res chain seq x y z
N GLU A 1 16.99 -0.67 6.49
CA GLU A 1 17.54 -0.98 5.18
C GLU A 1 16.87 -2.23 4.67
N TYR A 2 15.98 -2.04 3.80
CA TYR A 2 15.12 -3.06 3.30
C TYR A 2 15.42 -3.19 1.84
N SER A 3 16.09 -4.22 1.51
CA SER A 3 16.06 -4.73 0.16
C SER A 3 14.88 -5.69 0.12
N TYR A 4 13.96 -5.49 -0.13
CA TYR A 4 12.97 -5.08 -0.71
C TYR A 4 12.22 -5.87 -1.56
N ILE A 5 12.48 -6.86 -1.86
CA ILE A 5 12.03 -7.46 -3.01
C ILE A 5 11.69 -8.85 -2.58
N HIS A 6 10.50 -9.21 -2.72
CA HIS A 6 9.81 -10.46 -2.46
C HIS A 6 10.60 -11.74 -2.85
N GLU A 7 11.90 -11.65 -3.05
CA GLU A 7 12.72 -12.78 -3.44
C GLU A 7 14.08 -12.76 -2.72
N PRO A 8 14.57 -13.93 -2.31
CA PRO A 8 13.90 -15.22 -2.42
C PRO A 8 12.79 -15.41 -1.38
N VAL A 9 11.69 -16.04 -1.80
CA VAL A 9 10.66 -16.50 -0.88
C VAL A 9 11.22 -17.69 -0.09
N ARG A 10 11.08 -17.66 1.23
CA ARG A 10 11.53 -18.74 2.10
C ARG A 10 10.43 -19.75 2.32
N LYS A 11 10.77 -21.03 2.15
CA LYS A 11 9.86 -22.11 2.46
C LYS A 11 9.81 -22.35 3.96
N VAL A 12 8.60 -22.54 4.49
CA VAL A 12 8.41 -22.99 5.88
C VAL A 12 8.46 -24.54 5.87
N ASP A 13 9.55 -25.08 6.40
CA ASP A 13 9.76 -26.54 6.47
C ASP A 13 9.15 -27.16 7.73
N ASP A 14 9.09 -26.41 8.82
CA ASP A 14 8.47 -26.83 10.09
C ASP A 14 7.58 -25.72 10.67
N TRP A 15 6.29 -25.93 10.68
CA TRP A 15 5.30 -24.99 11.22
C TRP A 15 5.32 -24.86 12.75
N ASN A 16 6.04 -25.74 13.45
CA ASN A 16 6.21 -25.68 14.90
C ASN A 16 7.48 -24.90 15.29
N HIS A 17 8.31 -24.53 14.32
CA HIS A 17 9.47 -23.71 14.55
C HIS A 17 9.09 -22.22 14.67
N TYR A 18 9.51 -21.59 15.76
CA TYR A 18 9.34 -20.14 15.90
C TYR A 18 10.34 -19.41 15.00
N PRO A 19 9.91 -18.34 14.29
CA PRO A 19 10.86 -17.51 13.55
C PRO A 19 11.93 -16.95 14.47
N GLU A 20 13.17 -17.00 14.04
CA GLU A 20 14.25 -16.29 14.73
C GLU A 20 14.08 -14.77 14.58
N ALA A 21 14.75 -13.97 15.41
CA ALA A 21 14.56 -12.53 15.46
C ALA A 21 14.72 -11.81 14.10
N MET A 22 15.51 -12.37 13.18
CA MET A 22 15.72 -11.82 11.83
C MET A 22 14.74 -12.37 10.79
N ASP A 23 14.02 -13.43 11.10
CA ASP A 23 13.08 -14.09 10.18
C ASP A 23 11.81 -13.26 9.94
N VAL A 24 11.52 -12.30 10.82
CA VAL A 24 10.39 -11.37 10.70
C VAL A 24 10.46 -10.48 9.45
N ARG A 25 11.62 -10.43 8.77
CA ARG A 25 11.82 -9.67 7.53
C ARG A 25 11.68 -10.52 6.27
N ASN A 26 11.46 -11.81 6.42
CA ASN A 26 11.38 -12.72 5.28
C ASN A 26 9.99 -12.74 4.66
N PHE A 27 9.95 -13.10 3.38
CA PHE A 27 8.73 -13.44 2.66
C PHE A 27 8.57 -14.95 2.61
N TYR A 28 7.39 -15.46 2.94
CA TYR A 28 7.10 -16.89 3.00
C TYR A 28 6.11 -17.33 1.91
N GLY A 29 5.71 -16.44 1.01
CA GLY A 29 4.92 -16.76 -0.19
C GLY A 29 3.43 -16.96 0.04
N GLY A 30 2.88 -16.56 1.20
CA GLY A 30 1.44 -16.54 1.40
C GLY A 30 0.76 -15.49 0.50
N ASP A 31 -0.40 -15.82 -0.08
CA ASP A 31 -1.13 -14.99 -1.00
C ASP A 31 -2.66 -15.08 -0.80
N LEU A 32 -3.42 -14.32 -1.60
CA LEU A 32 -4.87 -14.29 -1.52
C LEU A 32 -5.51 -15.58 -2.06
N GLN A 33 -4.81 -16.35 -2.93
CA GLN A 33 -5.27 -17.66 -3.32
C GLN A 33 -5.24 -18.62 -2.11
N GLY A 34 -4.19 -18.55 -1.31
CA GLY A 34 -4.10 -19.32 -0.06
C GLY A 34 -5.22 -18.98 0.93
N VAL A 35 -5.62 -17.68 1.00
CA VAL A 35 -6.80 -17.29 1.78
C VAL A 35 -8.07 -17.92 1.19
N TRP A 36 -8.26 -17.85 -0.13
CA TRP A 36 -9.40 -18.47 -0.81
C TRP A 36 -9.52 -19.96 -0.47
N ASP A 37 -8.41 -20.68 -0.57
CA ASP A 37 -8.33 -22.11 -0.31
C ASP A 37 -8.64 -22.48 1.16
N LYS A 38 -8.57 -21.50 2.07
CA LYS A 38 -8.84 -21.66 3.50
C LYS A 38 -10.20 -21.12 3.96
N LEU A 39 -11.03 -20.62 3.05
CA LEU A 39 -12.33 -20.05 3.44
C LEU A 39 -13.25 -21.06 4.13
N ASP A 40 -13.25 -22.32 3.72
CA ASP A 40 -14.02 -23.37 4.41
C ASP A 40 -13.55 -23.55 5.86
N TYR A 41 -12.23 -23.61 6.06
CA TYR A 41 -11.65 -23.70 7.39
C TYR A 41 -12.00 -22.50 8.27
N LEU A 42 -11.91 -21.28 7.73
CA LEU A 42 -12.24 -20.06 8.47
C LEU A 42 -13.73 -20.01 8.85
N GLN A 43 -14.60 -20.43 7.94
CA GLN A 43 -16.04 -20.52 8.18
C GLN A 43 -16.38 -21.55 9.25
N ASP A 44 -15.77 -22.74 9.19
CA ASP A 44 -15.95 -23.81 10.18
C ASP A 44 -15.42 -23.41 11.57
N LEU A 45 -14.39 -22.56 11.61
CA LEU A 45 -13.83 -21.98 12.84
C LEU A 45 -14.77 -20.94 13.47
N GLY A 46 -15.77 -20.45 12.72
CA GLY A 46 -16.71 -19.44 13.16
C GLY A 46 -16.22 -17.99 12.96
N VAL A 47 -15.30 -17.79 12.01
CA VAL A 47 -14.84 -16.44 11.65
C VAL A 47 -15.98 -15.67 10.97
N GLU A 48 -16.30 -14.49 11.48
CA GLU A 48 -17.31 -13.60 10.93
C GLU A 48 -16.71 -12.45 10.13
N VAL A 49 -15.46 -12.05 10.44
CA VAL A 49 -14.77 -10.94 9.80
C VAL A 49 -13.32 -11.33 9.53
N ILE A 50 -12.87 -11.09 8.31
CA ILE A 50 -11.46 -11.19 7.94
C ILE A 50 -10.90 -9.77 7.87
N TYR A 51 -9.99 -9.45 8.78
CA TYR A 51 -9.20 -8.23 8.71
C TYR A 51 -7.84 -8.56 8.06
N PHE A 52 -7.54 -7.85 7.00
CA PHE A 52 -6.26 -7.95 6.33
C PHE A 52 -5.30 -6.83 6.78
N ASN A 53 -4.07 -7.18 7.10
CA ASN A 53 -2.96 -6.23 7.06
C ASN A 53 -2.91 -5.59 5.66
N PRO A 54 -2.15 -4.48 5.45
CA PRO A 54 -2.17 -3.80 4.17
C PRO A 54 -1.96 -4.75 2.98
N LEU A 55 -2.86 -4.68 1.99
CA LEU A 55 -2.83 -5.50 0.78
C LEU A 55 -2.37 -4.73 -0.46
N PHE A 56 -2.24 -3.41 -0.36
CA PHE A 56 -1.85 -2.57 -1.47
C PHE A 56 -0.40 -2.80 -1.87
N VAL A 57 -0.04 -2.42 -3.10
CA VAL A 57 1.33 -2.57 -3.60
C VAL A 57 2.31 -1.96 -2.60
N SER A 58 3.29 -2.75 -2.18
CA SER A 58 4.32 -2.36 -1.21
C SER A 58 5.53 -3.29 -1.28
N PRO A 59 6.76 -2.77 -1.13
CA PRO A 59 7.97 -3.58 -1.24
C PRO A 59 8.26 -4.44 -0.02
N SER A 60 7.82 -4.04 1.17
CA SER A 60 8.12 -4.76 2.40
C SER A 60 7.17 -5.94 2.66
N ASN A 61 7.56 -6.81 3.57
CA ASN A 61 6.72 -7.93 4.00
C ASN A 61 5.58 -7.48 4.94
N HIS A 62 5.78 -6.41 5.71
CA HIS A 62 4.74 -5.84 6.59
C HIS A 62 3.72 -4.97 5.85
N LYS A 63 4.07 -4.44 4.68
CA LYS A 63 3.20 -3.68 3.78
C LYS A 63 2.71 -2.31 4.28
N TYR A 64 3.25 -1.76 5.38
CA TYR A 64 2.88 -0.42 5.87
C TYR A 64 3.59 0.72 5.15
N ASP A 65 4.44 0.44 4.17
CA ASP A 65 5.13 1.37 3.26
C ASP A 65 4.45 1.35 1.88
N ILE A 66 3.21 1.84 1.83
CA ILE A 66 2.37 1.75 0.62
C ILE A 66 3.05 2.41 -0.58
N GLN A 67 3.13 1.66 -1.67
CA GLN A 67 3.68 2.08 -2.96
C GLN A 67 2.61 2.56 -3.93
N ASP A 68 1.44 1.92 -3.93
CA ASP A 68 0.29 2.32 -4.75
C ASP A 68 -1.02 1.94 -4.07
N TYR A 69 -1.85 2.93 -3.73
CA TYR A 69 -3.15 2.74 -3.08
C TYR A 69 -4.27 2.28 -4.03
N ASP A 70 -4.03 2.36 -5.33
CA ASP A 70 -5.05 2.03 -6.34
C ASP A 70 -5.16 0.54 -6.62
N TYR A 71 -4.14 -0.25 -6.22
CA TYR A 71 -4.03 -1.65 -6.60
C TYR A 71 -3.63 -2.56 -5.45
N ILE A 72 -4.23 -3.75 -5.44
CA ILE A 72 -3.77 -4.88 -4.65
C ILE A 72 -2.40 -5.31 -5.16
N ASP A 73 -1.48 -5.62 -4.25
CA ASP A 73 -0.13 -6.06 -4.61
C ASP A 73 -0.19 -7.36 -5.45
N PRO A 74 0.39 -7.37 -6.65
CA PRO A 74 0.41 -8.56 -7.50
C PRO A 74 1.05 -9.79 -6.84
N HIS A 75 1.96 -9.60 -5.88
CA HIS A 75 2.54 -10.70 -5.11
C HIS A 75 1.52 -11.39 -4.18
N PHE A 76 0.43 -10.70 -3.81
CA PHE A 76 -0.72 -11.31 -3.15
C PHE A 76 -1.81 -11.71 -4.14
N GLY A 77 -1.90 -11.03 -5.26
CA GLY A 77 -2.95 -11.20 -6.27
C GLY A 77 -2.51 -12.11 -7.43
N VAL A 78 -2.39 -11.52 -8.61
CA VAL A 78 -2.12 -12.23 -9.87
C VAL A 78 -0.93 -11.60 -10.58
N ILE A 79 0.08 -12.43 -10.90
CA ILE A 79 1.21 -12.05 -11.75
C ILE A 79 1.02 -12.73 -13.10
N ARG A 80 0.82 -11.96 -14.16
CA ARG A 80 0.75 -12.42 -15.56
C ARG A 80 2.05 -12.13 -16.31
N GLU A 81 2.59 -10.94 -16.09
CA GLU A 81 3.87 -10.52 -16.65
C GLU A 81 4.93 -10.58 -15.53
N ASP A 82 5.98 -11.36 -15.75
CA ASP A 82 7.04 -11.67 -14.78
C ASP A 82 8.44 -11.59 -15.39
N ALA A 83 8.62 -10.70 -16.38
CA ALA A 83 9.90 -10.49 -17.02
C ALA A 83 10.86 -9.67 -16.16
N GLY A 84 12.14 -9.83 -16.44
CA GLY A 84 13.22 -9.07 -15.80
C GLY A 84 14.03 -9.90 -14.82
N ASP A 85 14.97 -9.22 -14.15
CA ASP A 85 15.94 -9.83 -13.26
C ASP A 85 15.63 -9.52 -11.80
N VAL A 86 15.94 -10.47 -10.94
CA VAL A 86 15.96 -10.26 -9.48
C VAL A 86 17.20 -9.43 -9.12
N LEU A 87 17.11 -8.71 -8.01
CA LEU A 87 18.23 -7.96 -7.49
C LEU A 87 19.36 -8.93 -7.12
N ALA A 88 20.56 -8.67 -7.64
CA ALA A 88 21.72 -9.51 -7.34
C ALA A 88 22.10 -9.42 -5.86
N GLU A 89 22.67 -10.49 -5.32
CA GLU A 89 23.15 -10.49 -3.93
C GLU A 89 24.17 -9.35 -3.69
N GLY A 90 23.88 -8.51 -2.71
CA GLY A 90 24.71 -7.35 -2.35
C GLY A 90 24.46 -6.10 -3.21
N ASP A 91 23.64 -6.16 -4.22
CA ASP A 91 23.18 -4.97 -4.95
C ASP A 91 22.10 -4.25 -4.12
N LEU A 92 22.29 -2.96 -3.89
CA LEU A 92 21.36 -2.10 -3.14
C LEU A 92 20.61 -1.11 -4.03
N ASP A 93 20.83 -1.16 -5.34
CA ASP A 93 20.15 -0.29 -6.29
C ASP A 93 18.85 -0.93 -6.81
N ASN A 94 17.72 -0.48 -6.28
CA ASN A 94 16.40 -1.00 -6.63
C ASN A 94 16.03 -0.81 -8.11
N ARG A 95 16.73 0.07 -8.85
CA ARG A 95 16.57 0.21 -10.30
C ARG A 95 16.99 -1.05 -11.06
N HIS A 96 17.86 -1.87 -10.47
CA HIS A 96 18.27 -3.14 -11.05
C HIS A 96 17.28 -4.30 -10.79
N ALA A 97 16.32 -4.11 -9.90
CA ALA A 97 15.26 -5.08 -9.61
C ALA A 97 14.16 -5.05 -10.68
N THR A 98 14.52 -5.31 -11.93
CA THR A 98 13.61 -5.12 -13.08
C THR A 98 12.42 -6.05 -13.08
N ARG A 99 12.55 -7.25 -12.49
CA ARG A 99 11.41 -8.17 -12.29
C ARG A 99 10.38 -7.59 -11.30
N TYR A 100 10.84 -7.09 -10.15
CA TYR A 100 9.96 -6.43 -9.20
C TYR A 100 9.22 -5.26 -9.86
N GLN A 101 9.96 -4.41 -10.58
CA GLN A 101 9.35 -3.28 -11.30
C GLN A 101 8.30 -3.76 -12.30
N SER A 102 8.59 -4.79 -13.09
CA SER A 102 7.63 -5.37 -14.03
C SER A 102 6.36 -5.82 -13.31
N ARG A 103 6.50 -6.56 -12.22
CA ARG A 103 5.36 -7.05 -11.43
C ARG A 103 4.44 -5.93 -10.93
N VAL A 104 5.02 -4.84 -10.38
CA VAL A 104 4.27 -3.79 -9.68
C VAL A 104 3.91 -2.57 -10.52
N THR A 105 4.38 -2.48 -11.77
CA THR A 105 4.07 -1.37 -12.68
C THR A 105 3.32 -1.80 -13.95
N ASN A 106 3.23 -3.10 -14.21
CA ASN A 106 2.50 -3.62 -15.36
C ASN A 106 1.00 -3.62 -15.10
N TRP A 107 0.24 -2.96 -15.98
CA TRP A 107 -1.22 -2.78 -15.85
C TRP A 107 -1.98 -4.11 -15.83
N GLU A 108 -1.53 -5.12 -16.58
CA GLU A 108 -2.20 -6.43 -16.60
C GLU A 108 -2.10 -7.13 -15.24
N ASN A 109 -0.95 -7.00 -14.55
CA ASN A 109 -0.77 -7.54 -13.20
C ASN A 109 -1.65 -6.78 -12.19
N LEU A 110 -1.64 -5.47 -12.26
CA LEU A 110 -2.34 -4.60 -11.32
C LEU A 110 -3.86 -4.79 -11.43
N GLU A 111 -4.40 -4.75 -12.64
CA GLU A 111 -5.84 -4.94 -12.88
C GLU A 111 -6.30 -6.36 -12.57
N ALA A 112 -5.52 -7.39 -12.96
CA ALA A 112 -5.84 -8.77 -12.65
C ALA A 112 -5.86 -9.02 -11.13
N SER A 113 -4.98 -8.36 -10.38
CA SER A 113 -4.95 -8.46 -8.91
C SER A 113 -6.17 -7.82 -8.26
N ASN A 114 -6.59 -6.65 -8.76
CA ASN A 114 -7.82 -5.99 -8.32
C ASN A 114 -9.06 -6.84 -8.62
N GLU A 115 -9.14 -7.40 -9.84
CA GLU A 115 -10.24 -8.27 -10.24
C GLU A 115 -10.32 -9.52 -9.36
N PHE A 116 -9.18 -10.16 -9.11
CA PHE A 116 -9.11 -11.34 -8.24
C PHE A 116 -9.56 -11.00 -6.81
N PHE A 117 -9.13 -9.86 -6.28
CA PHE A 117 -9.56 -9.40 -4.96
C PHE A 117 -11.07 -9.16 -4.88
N ALA A 118 -11.65 -8.53 -5.91
CA ALA A 118 -13.11 -8.34 -5.97
C ALA A 118 -13.86 -9.68 -5.96
N GLN A 119 -13.36 -10.68 -6.68
CA GLN A 119 -13.93 -12.05 -6.68
C GLN A 119 -13.78 -12.71 -5.30
N LEU A 120 -12.64 -12.55 -4.65
CA LEU A 120 -12.41 -13.08 -3.30
C LEU A 120 -13.38 -12.46 -2.28
N VAL A 121 -13.56 -11.14 -2.30
CA VAL A 121 -14.51 -10.46 -1.41
C VAL A 121 -15.93 -10.96 -1.65
N ALA A 122 -16.34 -11.11 -2.91
CA ALA A 122 -17.67 -11.66 -3.25
C ALA A 122 -17.85 -13.09 -2.71
N GLU A 123 -16.82 -13.93 -2.78
CA GLU A 123 -16.87 -15.30 -2.22
C GLU A 123 -16.91 -15.30 -0.68
N ILE A 124 -16.16 -14.40 -0.04
CA ILE A 124 -16.20 -14.21 1.43
C ILE A 124 -17.60 -13.79 1.86
N HIS A 125 -18.23 -12.84 1.15
CA HIS A 125 -19.61 -12.40 1.40
C HIS A 125 -20.62 -13.52 1.18
N ARG A 126 -20.46 -14.32 0.13
CA ARG A 126 -21.33 -15.48 -0.14
C ARG A 126 -21.37 -16.48 1.03
N ARG A 127 -20.28 -16.55 1.79
CA ARG A 127 -20.13 -17.38 2.99
C ARG A 127 -20.64 -16.70 4.27
N GLY A 128 -21.15 -15.47 4.19
CA GLY A 128 -21.64 -14.69 5.32
C GLY A 128 -20.57 -14.02 6.16
N MET A 129 -19.32 -14.01 5.70
CA MET A 129 -18.21 -13.31 6.34
C MET A 129 -18.04 -11.90 5.76
N LYS A 130 -17.31 -11.06 6.48
CA LYS A 130 -17.02 -9.66 6.18
C LYS A 130 -15.52 -9.44 5.92
N VAL A 131 -15.18 -8.32 5.27
CA VAL A 131 -13.79 -7.94 4.96
C VAL A 131 -13.48 -6.54 5.45
N ILE A 132 -12.41 -6.38 6.19
CA ILE A 132 -11.86 -5.09 6.63
C ILE A 132 -10.46 -4.92 6.04
N LEU A 133 -10.21 -3.76 5.40
CA LEU A 133 -8.89 -3.40 4.91
C LEU A 133 -8.14 -2.49 5.88
N ASP A 134 -6.82 -2.56 5.85
CA ASP A 134 -5.94 -1.63 6.56
C ASP A 134 -5.69 -0.38 5.71
N GLY A 135 -5.97 0.78 6.29
CA GLY A 135 -5.77 2.09 5.67
C GLY A 135 -4.58 2.81 6.28
N VAL A 136 -3.44 2.78 5.58
CA VAL A 136 -2.22 3.47 5.98
C VAL A 136 -2.19 4.84 5.31
N PHE A 137 -2.82 5.84 5.91
CA PHE A 137 -3.02 7.15 5.28
C PHE A 137 -2.19 8.28 5.89
N ASN A 138 -1.50 8.04 7.01
CA ASN A 138 -0.62 9.03 7.63
C ASN A 138 0.67 9.26 6.83
N HIS A 139 1.20 8.22 6.20
CA HIS A 139 2.43 8.20 5.43
C HIS A 139 2.30 7.22 4.27
N CYS A 140 3.22 7.27 3.34
CA CYS A 140 3.38 6.23 2.31
C CYS A 140 4.79 5.65 2.38
N GLY A 141 5.13 4.74 1.47
CA GLY A 141 6.50 4.26 1.30
C GLY A 141 7.34 5.18 0.41
N SER A 142 8.67 5.12 0.52
CA SER A 142 9.59 5.83 -0.38
C SER A 142 9.50 5.32 -1.83
N PHE A 143 9.02 4.09 -2.03
CA PHE A 143 8.71 3.49 -3.33
C PHE A 143 7.42 4.03 -3.96
N ASN A 144 6.58 4.75 -3.21
CA ASN A 144 5.28 5.21 -3.69
C ASN A 144 5.44 6.04 -4.97
N LYS A 145 4.56 5.81 -5.95
CA LYS A 145 4.57 6.51 -7.25
C LYS A 145 4.52 8.04 -7.14
N TRP A 146 4.00 8.57 -6.03
CA TRP A 146 3.97 10.01 -5.79
C TRP A 146 5.34 10.57 -5.35
N MET A 147 6.13 9.78 -4.65
CA MET A 147 7.50 10.12 -4.22
C MET A 147 8.53 9.64 -5.22
N ASP A 148 8.50 8.36 -5.58
CA ASP A 148 9.43 7.65 -6.48
C ASP A 148 10.90 7.87 -6.11
N ARG A 149 11.22 7.80 -4.82
CA ARG A 149 12.61 7.90 -4.35
C ARG A 149 13.49 6.81 -4.96
N GLU A 150 12.93 5.64 -5.17
CA GLU A 150 13.65 4.48 -5.70
C GLU A 150 13.70 4.46 -7.23
N GLN A 151 13.13 5.48 -7.89
CA GLN A 151 13.18 5.69 -9.35
C GLN A 151 12.67 4.47 -10.15
N ILE A 152 11.64 3.80 -9.64
CA ILE A 152 11.03 2.64 -10.30
C ILE A 152 9.92 3.01 -11.28
N TYR A 153 9.36 4.22 -11.17
CA TYR A 153 8.34 4.76 -12.06
C TYR A 153 8.89 5.76 -13.07
N GLU A 154 10.11 6.30 -12.82
CA GLU A 154 10.73 7.30 -13.68
C GLU A 154 10.86 6.79 -15.13
N GLY A 155 10.31 7.57 -16.07
CA GLY A 155 10.35 7.25 -17.49
C GLY A 155 9.44 6.12 -17.95
N LYS A 156 8.59 5.57 -17.10
CA LYS A 156 7.61 4.54 -17.49
C LYS A 156 6.34 5.16 -18.07
N ASP A 157 5.84 4.56 -19.14
CA ASP A 157 4.59 4.97 -19.77
C ASP A 157 3.41 4.90 -18.79
N GLY A 158 2.60 5.96 -18.78
CA GLY A 158 1.41 6.05 -17.94
C GLY A 158 1.67 6.56 -16.51
N TYR A 159 2.93 6.81 -16.13
CA TYR A 159 3.28 7.36 -14.83
C TYR A 159 3.84 8.79 -14.95
N GLN A 160 3.49 9.63 -13.96
CA GLN A 160 4.03 10.97 -13.83
C GLN A 160 5.32 10.92 -12.99
N PRO A 161 6.26 11.87 -13.16
CA PRO A 161 7.45 11.92 -12.33
C PRO A 161 7.06 12.13 -10.85
N GLY A 162 7.68 11.37 -9.96
CA GLY A 162 7.49 11.51 -8.53
C GLY A 162 8.06 12.82 -7.98
N ALA A 163 7.62 13.19 -6.78
CA ALA A 163 8.03 14.44 -6.14
C ALA A 163 9.53 14.45 -5.78
N TYR A 164 10.14 13.32 -5.53
CA TYR A 164 11.60 13.21 -5.35
C TYR A 164 12.36 13.51 -6.65
N VAL A 165 11.81 13.04 -7.77
CA VAL A 165 12.46 13.13 -9.09
C VAL A 165 12.42 14.55 -9.65
N SER A 166 11.30 15.28 -9.48
CA SER A 166 11.10 16.59 -10.12
C SER A 166 10.35 17.58 -9.23
N ALA A 167 10.84 18.82 -9.21
CA ALA A 167 10.13 19.95 -8.59
C ALA A 167 8.77 20.24 -9.23
N ASP A 168 8.62 19.92 -10.53
CA ASP A 168 7.39 20.12 -11.30
C ASP A 168 6.44 18.92 -11.23
N SER A 169 6.72 17.95 -10.35
CA SER A 169 5.85 16.79 -10.13
C SER A 169 4.44 17.23 -9.74
N PRO A 170 3.38 16.64 -10.31
CA PRO A 170 2.01 16.89 -9.87
C PRO A 170 1.77 16.48 -8.41
N TYR A 171 2.67 15.69 -7.83
CA TYR A 171 2.63 15.20 -6.46
C TYR A 171 3.50 16.01 -5.50
N HIS A 172 4.12 17.11 -5.98
CA HIS A 172 5.04 17.92 -5.16
C HIS A 172 4.43 18.34 -3.83
N THR A 173 3.16 18.81 -3.84
CA THR A 173 2.46 19.29 -2.65
C THR A 173 1.99 18.16 -1.71
N PHE A 174 2.17 16.90 -2.09
CA PHE A 174 1.80 15.77 -1.24
C PHE A 174 2.77 15.58 -0.07
N PHE A 175 3.92 16.25 -0.13
CA PHE A 175 5.01 16.13 0.84
C PHE A 175 5.55 17.50 1.23
N ASP A 176 6.02 17.61 2.47
CA ASP A 176 6.74 18.79 2.94
C ASP A 176 8.24 18.66 2.62
N PHE A 177 8.72 19.41 1.63
CA PHE A 177 10.13 19.52 1.30
C PHE A 177 10.76 20.70 2.05
N ARG A 178 11.45 20.41 3.13
CA ARG A 178 11.98 21.39 4.07
C ARG A 178 13.07 22.26 3.46
N GLY A 179 12.85 23.59 3.45
CA GLY A 179 13.83 24.57 3.00
C GLY A 179 14.31 24.39 1.56
N ALA A 180 13.52 23.70 0.74
CA ALA A 180 13.92 23.33 -0.59
C ALA A 180 13.60 24.41 -1.62
N GLY A 181 14.64 24.95 -2.27
CA GLY A 181 14.49 25.69 -3.52
C GLY A 181 14.56 24.76 -4.74
N PRO A 182 14.11 25.23 -5.92
CA PRO A 182 14.11 24.41 -7.15
C PRO A 182 15.50 23.84 -7.53
N GLU A 183 16.57 24.47 -7.06
CA GLU A 183 17.95 24.04 -7.27
C GLU A 183 18.30 22.73 -6.54
N GLN A 184 17.44 22.26 -5.63
CA GLN A 184 17.65 21.01 -4.91
C GLN A 184 17.15 19.79 -5.70
N TRP A 185 16.50 19.99 -6.82
CA TRP A 185 16.13 18.92 -7.76
C TRP A 185 17.14 18.78 -8.91
N PRO A 186 17.19 17.65 -9.56
CA PRO A 186 16.41 16.42 -9.34
C PRO A 186 16.86 15.63 -8.11
N TYR A 187 16.01 14.69 -7.69
CA TYR A 187 16.28 13.72 -6.62
C TYR A 187 16.43 14.35 -5.22
N ASN A 188 15.44 15.16 -4.85
CA ASN A 188 15.43 15.85 -3.56
C ASN A 188 14.96 14.93 -2.42
N GLY A 189 15.90 14.55 -1.55
CA GLY A 189 15.65 13.75 -0.35
C GLY A 189 15.32 14.53 0.92
N ASN A 190 15.17 15.87 0.84
CA ASN A 190 14.93 16.72 2.01
C ASN A 190 13.44 16.89 2.33
N TYR A 191 12.72 15.80 2.47
CA TYR A 191 11.30 15.76 2.82
C TYR A 191 11.05 15.30 4.24
N ASP A 192 9.85 15.59 4.76
CA ASP A 192 9.43 15.11 6.07
C ASP A 192 9.09 13.62 6.04
N GLY A 193 9.66 12.86 6.97
CA GLY A 193 9.35 11.46 7.20
C GLY A 193 8.63 11.26 8.54
N TRP A 194 7.69 10.31 8.58
CA TRP A 194 7.02 9.94 9.82
C TRP A 194 8.05 9.47 10.86
N TRP A 195 8.09 10.15 12.00
CA TRP A 195 9.11 10.00 13.04
C TRP A 195 10.56 10.11 12.52
N GLY A 196 10.77 10.85 11.43
CA GLY A 196 12.08 11.04 10.82
C GLY A 196 12.56 9.88 9.94
N HIS A 197 11.71 8.90 9.66
CA HIS A 197 12.05 7.80 8.75
C HIS A 197 11.90 8.24 7.30
N ASP A 198 12.99 8.31 6.57
CA ASP A 198 13.03 8.69 5.16
C ASP A 198 12.40 7.65 4.22
N THR A 199 12.26 6.40 4.69
CA THR A 199 11.54 5.33 4.00
C THR A 199 10.01 5.42 4.14
N LEU A 200 9.53 6.29 5.03
CA LEU A 200 8.11 6.52 5.31
C LEU A 200 7.76 8.01 5.17
N PRO A 201 7.74 8.54 3.93
CA PRO A 201 7.37 9.94 3.67
C PRO A 201 6.03 10.30 4.32
N LYS A 202 6.04 11.35 5.13
CA LYS A 202 4.83 11.89 5.77
C LYS A 202 3.97 12.58 4.73
N LEU A 203 2.66 12.32 4.72
CA LEU A 203 1.73 12.94 3.79
C LEU A 203 1.26 14.30 4.31
N ASP A 204 1.38 15.34 3.48
CA ASP A 204 1.08 16.73 3.82
C ASP A 204 -0.31 17.18 3.34
N TYR A 205 -1.31 16.76 4.07
CA TYR A 205 -2.72 17.05 3.76
C TYR A 205 -3.09 18.54 3.89
N GLU A 206 -2.47 19.25 4.86
CA GLU A 206 -2.84 20.64 5.16
C GLU A 206 -2.44 21.59 4.04
N HIS A 207 -1.45 21.22 3.24
CA HIS A 207 -0.98 21.99 2.10
C HIS A 207 -1.38 21.39 0.74
N SER A 208 -2.14 20.28 0.73
CA SER A 208 -2.53 19.60 -0.51
C SER A 208 -3.98 19.14 -0.53
N GLU A 209 -4.86 19.99 -1.07
CA GLU A 209 -6.24 19.57 -1.35
C GLU A 209 -6.32 18.40 -2.35
N ALA A 210 -5.36 18.31 -3.27
CA ALA A 210 -5.29 17.23 -4.23
C ALA A 210 -5.02 15.88 -3.55
N LEU A 211 -4.12 15.85 -2.56
CA LEU A 211 -3.86 14.66 -1.74
C LEU A 211 -5.11 14.26 -0.94
N GLU A 212 -5.75 15.21 -0.25
CA GLU A 212 -6.97 14.94 0.52
C GLU A 212 -8.03 14.30 -0.38
N LYS A 213 -8.29 14.89 -1.54
CA LYS A 213 -9.27 14.35 -2.52
C LYS A 213 -8.88 12.95 -3.00
N TYR A 214 -7.61 12.72 -3.24
CA TYR A 214 -7.13 11.42 -3.70
C TYR A 214 -7.39 10.34 -2.64
N ILE A 215 -7.00 10.59 -1.40
CA ILE A 215 -7.20 9.62 -0.31
C ILE A 215 -8.70 9.40 -0.02
N LEU A 216 -9.53 10.44 -0.06
CA LEU A 216 -10.98 10.27 0.07
C LEU A 216 -11.57 9.47 -1.09
N HIS A 217 -11.02 9.61 -2.31
CA HIS A 217 -11.39 8.75 -3.44
C HIS A 217 -11.01 7.27 -3.18
N ILE A 218 -9.81 7.00 -2.67
CA ILE A 218 -9.37 5.66 -2.29
C ILE A 218 -10.29 5.06 -1.21
N ALA A 219 -10.62 5.86 -0.19
CA ALA A 219 -11.51 5.42 0.88
C ALA A 219 -12.89 5.00 0.35
N ARG A 220 -13.44 5.72 -0.62
CA ARG A 220 -14.71 5.41 -1.30
C ARG A 220 -14.58 4.20 -2.22
N LYS A 221 -13.52 4.16 -3.03
CA LYS A 221 -13.29 3.13 -4.06
C LYS A 221 -13.43 1.72 -3.48
N TRP A 222 -12.71 1.43 -2.43
CA TRP A 222 -12.61 0.07 -1.90
C TRP A 222 -13.89 -0.40 -1.16
N VAL A 223 -14.69 0.51 -0.62
CA VAL A 223 -15.99 0.18 -0.01
C VAL A 223 -17.15 0.18 -1.00
N SER A 224 -16.88 0.51 -2.27
CA SER A 224 -17.87 0.54 -3.36
C SER A 224 -17.67 -0.66 -4.30
N GLU A 225 -18.68 -0.94 -5.11
CA GLU A 225 -18.59 -1.90 -6.22
C GLU A 225 -17.37 -1.58 -7.12
N PRO A 226 -16.66 -2.59 -7.61
CA PRO A 226 -16.91 -4.03 -7.45
C PRO A 226 -16.27 -4.65 -6.20
N TYR A 227 -15.49 -3.90 -5.41
CA TYR A 227 -14.73 -4.43 -4.27
C TYR A 227 -15.62 -4.65 -3.05
N SER A 228 -16.44 -3.65 -2.70
CA SER A 228 -17.46 -3.72 -1.65
C SER A 228 -16.95 -4.22 -0.30
N VAL A 229 -15.73 -3.84 0.11
CA VAL A 229 -15.24 -4.22 1.44
C VAL A 229 -16.10 -3.58 2.54
N ASP A 230 -16.16 -4.22 3.69
CA ASP A 230 -17.07 -3.87 4.78
C ASP A 230 -16.49 -2.82 5.73
N GLY A 231 -15.30 -2.31 5.46
CA GLY A 231 -14.76 -1.21 6.23
C GLY A 231 -13.24 -1.08 6.22
N TRP A 232 -12.79 -0.15 7.05
CA TRP A 232 -11.41 0.24 7.22
C TRP A 232 -10.94 0.12 8.67
N ARG A 233 -9.77 -0.45 8.89
CA ARG A 233 -8.95 -0.19 10.08
C ARG A 233 -7.93 0.88 9.67
N LEU A 234 -7.77 1.91 10.50
CA LEU A 234 -6.95 3.08 10.19
C LEU A 234 -5.66 3.03 11.02
N ASP A 235 -4.55 2.81 10.31
CA ASP A 235 -3.22 2.76 10.89
C ASP A 235 -2.80 4.15 11.40
N VAL A 236 -2.24 4.21 12.61
CA VAL A 236 -1.76 5.43 13.28
C VAL A 236 -2.67 6.64 13.07
N ALA A 237 -3.98 6.43 13.24
CA ALA A 237 -4.99 7.44 12.91
C ALA A 237 -4.80 8.76 13.66
N ALA A 238 -4.23 8.72 14.86
CA ALA A 238 -3.96 9.92 15.66
C ALA A 238 -2.83 10.79 15.08
N ASP A 239 -1.94 10.22 14.27
CA ASP A 239 -0.75 10.92 13.74
C ASP A 239 -1.01 11.62 12.41
N LEU A 240 -2.16 11.37 11.76
CA LEU A 240 -2.46 11.95 10.44
C LEU A 240 -2.58 13.46 10.50
N GLY A 241 -1.93 14.14 9.54
CA GLY A 241 -1.84 15.61 9.51
C GLY A 241 -0.75 16.15 10.42
N HIS A 242 -0.67 17.49 10.53
CA HIS A 242 0.32 18.19 11.35
C HIS A 242 -0.32 18.95 12.53
N SER A 243 -1.66 18.97 12.59
CA SER A 243 -2.43 19.56 13.69
C SER A 243 -3.59 18.66 14.12
N ASN A 244 -3.95 18.73 15.41
CA ASN A 244 -5.10 18.00 15.93
C ASN A 244 -6.41 18.47 15.29
N GLU A 245 -6.52 19.76 14.99
CA GLU A 245 -7.67 20.38 14.34
C GLU A 245 -7.88 19.77 12.97
N TYR A 246 -6.82 19.70 12.15
CA TYR A 246 -6.89 19.09 10.83
C TYR A 246 -7.20 17.58 10.91
N ASN A 247 -6.51 16.86 11.80
CA ASN A 247 -6.76 15.43 12.03
C ASN A 247 -8.25 15.14 12.25
N HIS A 248 -8.89 15.87 13.18
CA HIS A 248 -10.31 15.67 13.47
C HIS A 248 -11.21 16.01 12.29
N GLU A 249 -10.92 17.08 11.53
CA GLU A 249 -11.71 17.45 10.34
C GLU A 249 -11.53 16.43 9.20
N PHE A 250 -10.31 15.94 9.00
CA PHE A 250 -10.05 14.91 8.00
C PHE A 250 -10.85 13.63 8.30
N TRP A 251 -10.83 13.13 9.53
CA TRP A 251 -11.55 11.91 9.89
C TRP A 251 -13.07 12.07 9.82
N LYS A 252 -13.60 13.26 10.04
CA LYS A 252 -15.02 13.55 9.77
C LYS A 252 -15.35 13.44 8.29
N LYS A 253 -14.51 14.02 7.43
CA LYS A 253 -14.66 13.92 5.95
C LYS A 253 -14.51 12.47 5.49
N PHE A 254 -13.50 11.76 5.98
CA PHE A 254 -13.28 10.34 5.69
C PHE A 254 -14.51 9.49 6.04
N ARG A 255 -14.98 9.63 7.27
CA ARG A 255 -16.19 8.92 7.74
C ARG A 255 -17.41 9.26 6.85
N LYS A 256 -17.61 10.52 6.55
CA LYS A 256 -18.72 10.94 5.68
C LYS A 256 -18.61 10.26 4.31
N THR A 257 -17.44 10.31 3.68
CA THR A 257 -17.17 9.72 2.36
C THR A 257 -17.44 8.21 2.34
N VAL A 258 -16.93 7.50 3.35
CA VAL A 258 -17.11 6.05 3.47
C VAL A 258 -18.58 5.70 3.70
N LYS A 259 -19.28 6.41 4.62
CA LYS A 259 -20.68 6.14 4.96
C LYS A 259 -21.66 6.53 3.85
N GLU A 260 -21.31 7.49 3.01
CA GLU A 260 -22.10 7.80 1.79
C GLU A 260 -22.00 6.69 0.73
N ALA A 261 -20.85 6.03 0.64
CA ALA A 261 -20.63 4.93 -0.29
C ALA A 261 -21.18 3.59 0.25
N ASN A 262 -20.95 3.32 1.52
CA ASN A 262 -21.43 2.13 2.22
C ASN A 262 -21.84 2.50 3.66
N PRO A 263 -23.15 2.71 3.92
CA PRO A 263 -23.65 3.12 5.25
C PRO A 263 -23.28 2.15 6.38
N ASP A 264 -23.14 0.86 6.04
CA ASP A 264 -22.86 -0.20 7.01
C ASP A 264 -21.35 -0.42 7.25
N ALA A 265 -20.49 0.25 6.46
CA ALA A 265 -19.04 0.08 6.59
C ALA A 265 -18.54 0.42 7.98
N LEU A 266 -17.72 -0.48 8.55
CA LEU A 266 -17.00 -0.24 9.81
C LEU A 266 -15.82 0.71 9.57
N ILE A 267 -15.57 1.59 10.54
CA ILE A 267 -14.35 2.40 10.61
C ILE A 267 -13.77 2.21 12.01
N LEU A 268 -12.60 1.59 12.07
CA LEU A 268 -11.88 1.29 13.30
C LEU A 268 -10.56 2.06 13.30
N ALA A 269 -10.38 2.99 14.21
CA ALA A 269 -9.11 3.67 14.43
C ALA A 269 -8.22 2.89 15.41
N GLU A 270 -6.93 2.82 15.09
CA GLU A 270 -5.92 2.33 16.01
C GLU A 270 -5.65 3.36 17.11
#